data_d3256312587f3124099d527c092c6d98
#
_entry.id   d3256312587f3124099d527c092c6d98
#
_cell.length_a   1.000
_cell.length_b   1.000
_cell.length_c   1.000
_cell.angle_alpha   90.00
_cell.angle_beta   90.00
_cell.angle_gamma   90.00
#
_symmetry.space_group_name_H-M   'P 1'
#
loop_
_entity.id
_entity.type
_entity.pdbx_description
1 polymer ?
#
loop_
_entity_poly.entity_id
_entity_poly.type
_entity_poly.pdbx_seq_one_letter_code
_entity_poly.pdbx_strand_id
1 'polypeptide(L)'
;NAVSKPGVELSLVVSVTSGAAVTATKGSKTVNGTAAGGSCVLSLPEAGTWSVKATLNGQTSDTKSVSVVDSYAVALTFFSATITVNVDSGASVTLKKGSTTIATKTSNGTAVFTVTETGAYTVTATKNGQTTSGSVNVVSGTTSYALTLSFVSSTLNNNEWSVIKSVSDAGQGANYWSIGDRKAVTLNGTMSKLTLSNFTTYAFIIGFNHNASVEGSNRIHFQIGKTALSGGTDVCLVSGYDNDSDFYMNTSNTNSGGWNNSYMRKTILGTSLSSYSGTFIGVLPAALRAVLKSVTKYTNNTGNSSSESAVTATTDYVFLLSEYEVFGSISYANANEKSKQAQYAYYSAGNSKVKYNHSATSTVVFWWLRSPAASTSSRFVRVNNDGTVNHSYASNSLGVAPGFCV
;
A
#
# COMPACT_ATOMS: atom_id res chain seq x y z
N ASN A 1 47.77 -13.35 35.12
CA ASN A 1 47.44 -13.70 36.51
C ASN A 1 47.37 -12.41 37.30
N ALA A 2 46.13 -11.90 37.55
CA ALA A 2 45.93 -10.78 38.47
C ALA A 2 46.13 -11.32 39.90
N VAL A 3 47.18 -10.85 40.58
CA VAL A 3 47.48 -11.20 41.98
C VAL A 3 46.78 -10.13 42.85
N SER A 4 45.83 -10.57 43.69
CA SER A 4 45.23 -9.68 44.68
C SER A 4 46.25 -9.25 45.71
N LYS A 5 46.25 -7.97 46.12
CA LYS A 5 47.02 -7.51 47.29
C LYS A 5 46.48 -8.23 48.53
N PRO A 6 47.38 -8.73 49.41
CA PRO A 6 46.93 -9.33 50.66
C PRO A 6 46.17 -8.30 51.52
N GLY A 7 44.96 -8.65 51.93
CA GLY A 7 44.11 -7.81 52.78
C GLY A 7 43.11 -6.87 52.08
N VAL A 8 42.99 -6.93 50.76
CA VAL A 8 41.93 -6.21 50.03
C VAL A 8 40.72 -7.12 49.88
N GLU A 9 39.58 -6.67 50.39
CA GLU A 9 38.30 -7.34 50.20
C GLU A 9 37.81 -7.08 48.75
N LEU A 10 37.70 -8.18 47.97
CA LEU A 10 37.22 -8.09 46.58
C LEU A 10 35.71 -7.88 46.56
N SER A 11 35.27 -6.70 46.19
CA SER A 11 33.86 -6.37 46.16
C SER A 11 33.36 -5.99 44.76
N LEU A 12 32.16 -6.50 44.42
CA LEU A 12 31.45 -6.16 43.20
C LEU A 12 30.13 -5.46 43.56
N VAL A 13 30.04 -4.19 43.26
CA VAL A 13 28.80 -3.41 43.44
C VAL A 13 27.98 -3.54 42.16
N VAL A 14 26.79 -4.13 42.27
CA VAL A 14 25.87 -4.29 41.15
C VAL A 14 24.67 -3.35 41.32
N SER A 15 24.58 -2.35 40.45
CA SER A 15 23.39 -1.47 40.38
C SER A 15 22.33 -2.17 39.55
N VAL A 16 21.18 -2.44 40.15
CA VAL A 16 20.06 -3.13 39.49
C VAL A 16 18.76 -2.88 40.28
N THR A 17 17.60 -3.08 39.67
CA THR A 17 16.30 -2.92 40.31
C THR A 17 16.23 -3.64 41.68
N SER A 18 15.70 -2.94 42.69
CA SER A 18 15.52 -3.49 44.04
C SER A 18 14.67 -4.76 44.01
N GLY A 19 15.07 -5.76 44.79
CA GLY A 19 14.44 -7.09 44.83
C GLY A 19 14.99 -8.09 43.81
N ALA A 20 15.86 -7.66 42.88
CA ALA A 20 16.47 -8.55 41.90
C ALA A 20 17.47 -9.48 42.57
N ALA A 21 17.41 -10.77 42.27
CA ALA A 21 18.43 -11.74 42.64
C ALA A 21 19.64 -11.63 41.69
N VAL A 22 20.79 -11.27 42.23
CA VAL A 22 22.04 -11.06 41.46
C VAL A 22 22.89 -12.32 41.58
N THR A 23 23.44 -12.78 40.46
CA THR A 23 24.36 -13.93 40.38
C THR A 23 25.61 -13.52 39.63
N ALA A 24 26.77 -13.73 40.26
CA ALA A 24 28.08 -13.62 39.64
C ALA A 24 28.73 -15.00 39.54
N THR A 25 29.26 -15.35 38.36
CA THR A 25 29.89 -16.68 38.13
C THR A 25 31.27 -16.53 37.51
N LYS A 26 32.22 -17.41 37.95
CA LYS A 26 33.55 -17.56 37.36
C LYS A 26 33.96 -19.03 37.41
N GLY A 27 34.00 -19.69 36.25
CA GLY A 27 34.15 -21.14 36.19
C GLY A 27 33.06 -21.86 36.98
N SER A 28 33.45 -22.69 37.97
CA SER A 28 32.52 -23.39 38.85
C SER A 28 32.07 -22.56 40.07
N LYS A 29 32.66 -21.38 40.30
CA LYS A 29 32.32 -20.52 41.44
C LYS A 29 31.13 -19.66 41.18
N THR A 30 30.22 -19.55 42.15
CA THR A 30 29.00 -18.72 42.08
C THR A 30 28.86 -17.94 43.37
N VAL A 31 28.59 -16.65 43.25
CA VAL A 31 28.23 -15.74 44.36
C VAL A 31 26.90 -15.13 44.09
N ASN A 32 26.00 -15.20 45.05
CA ASN A 32 24.63 -14.69 44.94
C ASN A 32 24.36 -13.57 45.94
N GLY A 33 23.47 -12.69 45.62
CA GLY A 33 22.97 -11.63 46.49
C GLY A 33 21.59 -11.14 46.02
N THR A 34 20.98 -10.28 46.81
CA THR A 34 19.70 -9.65 46.47
C THR A 34 19.87 -8.13 46.52
N ALA A 35 19.42 -7.44 45.52
CA ALA A 35 19.50 -6.00 45.48
C ALA A 35 18.51 -5.35 46.48
N ALA A 36 19.01 -4.41 47.27
CA ALA A 36 18.22 -3.58 48.17
C ALA A 36 18.54 -2.10 47.90
N GLY A 37 17.51 -1.26 47.81
CA GLY A 37 17.70 0.16 47.51
C GLY A 37 18.34 0.44 46.13
N GLY A 38 18.23 -0.49 45.16
CA GLY A 38 18.76 -0.32 43.81
C GLY A 38 20.20 -0.85 43.63
N SER A 39 20.80 -1.54 44.65
CA SER A 39 22.14 -2.12 44.51
C SER A 39 22.30 -3.42 45.30
N CYS A 40 23.28 -4.21 44.91
CA CYS A 40 23.73 -5.40 45.61
C CYS A 40 25.26 -5.40 45.67
N VAL A 41 25.84 -5.64 46.82
CA VAL A 41 27.29 -5.79 46.98
C VAL A 41 27.61 -7.27 47.15
N LEU A 42 28.47 -7.78 46.30
CA LEU A 42 28.94 -9.17 46.34
C LEU A 42 30.41 -9.18 46.77
N SER A 43 30.75 -9.96 47.85
CA SER A 43 32.14 -10.25 48.22
C SER A 43 32.63 -11.45 47.41
N LEU A 44 33.63 -11.24 46.58
CA LEU A 44 34.12 -12.24 45.64
C LEU A 44 35.31 -12.99 46.24
N PRO A 45 35.38 -14.34 46.08
CA PRO A 45 36.44 -15.15 46.70
C PRO A 45 37.79 -15.03 46.03
N GLU A 46 37.86 -14.48 44.81
CA GLU A 46 39.12 -14.33 44.04
C GLU A 46 38.99 -13.26 42.94
N ALA A 47 40.12 -12.67 42.56
CA ALA A 47 40.21 -11.76 41.45
C ALA A 47 40.00 -12.46 40.10
N GLY A 48 39.63 -11.69 39.09
CA GLY A 48 39.50 -12.13 37.70
C GLY A 48 38.19 -11.72 37.05
N THR A 49 37.89 -12.32 35.90
CA THR A 49 36.70 -12.00 35.10
C THR A 49 35.51 -12.80 35.57
N TRP A 50 34.47 -12.09 36.00
CA TRP A 50 33.18 -12.64 36.45
C TRP A 50 32.06 -12.31 35.45
N SER A 51 31.18 -13.27 35.20
CA SER A 51 29.96 -13.06 34.46
C SER A 51 28.82 -12.73 35.43
N VAL A 52 28.17 -11.59 35.26
CA VAL A 52 27.19 -11.06 36.22
C VAL A 52 25.85 -10.87 35.54
N LYS A 53 24.79 -11.39 36.15
CA LYS A 53 23.39 -11.22 35.72
C LYS A 53 22.48 -11.09 36.92
N ALA A 54 21.27 -10.61 36.67
CA ALA A 54 20.21 -10.56 37.70
C ALA A 54 18.89 -11.15 37.16
N THR A 55 18.06 -11.65 38.10
CA THR A 55 16.71 -12.11 37.80
C THR A 55 15.70 -11.41 38.69
N LEU A 56 14.55 -11.00 38.13
CA LEU A 56 13.45 -10.38 38.87
C LEU A 56 12.14 -10.79 38.19
N ASN A 57 11.22 -11.37 38.97
CA ASN A 57 9.88 -11.78 38.49
C ASN A 57 9.95 -12.67 37.21
N GLY A 58 10.92 -13.58 37.14
CA GLY A 58 11.12 -14.47 35.99
C GLY A 58 11.89 -13.85 34.81
N GLN A 59 12.13 -12.54 34.83
CA GLN A 59 12.93 -11.86 33.81
C GLN A 59 14.42 -11.91 34.16
N THR A 60 15.26 -12.08 33.15
CA THR A 60 16.74 -12.02 33.31
C THR A 60 17.24 -10.70 32.71
N SER A 61 18.16 -10.02 33.41
CA SER A 61 18.84 -8.83 32.95
C SER A 61 19.79 -9.12 31.77
N ASP A 62 20.37 -8.08 31.21
CA ASP A 62 21.60 -8.23 30.43
C ASP A 62 22.70 -8.95 31.29
N THR A 63 23.59 -9.67 30.62
CA THR A 63 24.74 -10.30 31.24
C THR A 63 25.97 -9.47 30.97
N LYS A 64 26.70 -9.08 32.03
CA LYS A 64 27.96 -8.33 31.91
C LYS A 64 29.13 -9.18 32.29
N SER A 65 30.23 -9.06 31.55
CA SER A 65 31.54 -9.64 31.89
C SER A 65 32.40 -8.55 32.51
N VAL A 66 32.81 -8.71 33.76
CA VAL A 66 33.57 -7.71 34.53
C VAL A 66 34.86 -8.30 35.08
N SER A 67 35.96 -7.54 34.96
CA SER A 67 37.25 -7.95 35.51
C SER A 67 37.45 -7.24 36.86
N VAL A 68 37.42 -8.00 37.94
CA VAL A 68 37.51 -7.49 39.31
C VAL A 68 38.91 -7.81 39.86
N VAL A 69 39.64 -6.79 40.29
CA VAL A 69 40.98 -6.90 40.87
C VAL A 69 41.04 -6.43 42.35
N ASP A 70 40.13 -5.53 42.73
CA ASP A 70 39.85 -5.14 44.11
C ASP A 70 38.36 -4.81 44.29
N SER A 71 37.88 -3.64 43.88
CA SER A 71 36.49 -3.28 43.84
C SER A 71 36.07 -2.88 42.44
N TYR A 72 34.84 -3.21 42.05
CA TYR A 72 34.27 -2.87 40.74
C TYR A 72 32.80 -2.58 40.84
N ALA A 73 32.30 -1.69 39.96
CA ALA A 73 30.90 -1.38 39.87
C ALA A 73 30.35 -1.72 38.46
N VAL A 74 29.17 -2.32 38.39
CA VAL A 74 28.51 -2.66 37.15
C VAL A 74 27.02 -2.39 37.28
N ALA A 75 26.40 -1.90 36.19
CA ALA A 75 24.96 -1.73 36.10
C ALA A 75 24.36 -2.84 35.22
N LEU A 76 23.28 -3.45 35.69
CA LEU A 76 22.48 -4.41 34.96
C LEU A 76 21.09 -3.81 34.63
N THR A 77 20.62 -4.07 33.45
CA THR A 77 19.33 -3.58 33.00
C THR A 77 18.42 -4.73 32.57
N PHE A 78 17.14 -4.61 32.89
CA PHE A 78 16.10 -5.50 32.35
C PHE A 78 15.58 -4.91 31.06
N PHE A 79 15.40 -5.76 30.05
CA PHE A 79 14.81 -5.32 28.79
C PHE A 79 13.38 -4.83 29.00
N SER A 80 13.06 -3.70 28.42
CA SER A 80 11.70 -3.16 28.37
C SER A 80 11.53 -2.40 27.06
N ALA A 81 10.40 -2.63 26.40
CA ALA A 81 10.00 -1.89 25.22
C ALA A 81 8.51 -1.53 25.27
N THR A 82 8.16 -0.46 24.58
CA THR A 82 6.77 0.03 24.47
C THR A 82 6.24 -0.23 23.07
N ILE A 83 5.06 -0.83 22.95
CA ILE A 83 4.30 -0.97 21.70
C ILE A 83 3.10 -0.04 21.77
N THR A 84 3.08 1.00 20.95
CA THR A 84 1.95 1.93 20.79
C THR A 84 1.11 1.50 19.61
N VAL A 85 -0.15 1.16 19.84
CA VAL A 85 -1.13 0.78 18.82
C VAL A 85 -2.08 1.94 18.59
N ASN A 86 -1.99 2.56 17.41
CA ASN A 86 -2.93 3.57 16.95
C ASN A 86 -4.15 2.87 16.34
N VAL A 87 -5.32 3.06 16.90
CA VAL A 87 -6.56 2.44 16.43
C VAL A 87 -7.76 3.23 16.98
N ASP A 88 -8.90 3.13 16.32
CA ASP A 88 -10.12 3.83 16.69
C ASP A 88 -10.41 3.76 18.21
N SER A 89 -10.85 4.88 18.78
CA SER A 89 -11.32 4.95 20.16
C SER A 89 -12.46 3.97 20.40
N GLY A 90 -12.46 3.31 21.54
CA GLY A 90 -13.44 2.29 21.92
C GLY A 90 -13.14 0.88 21.39
N ALA A 91 -12.07 0.68 20.62
CA ALA A 91 -11.65 -0.65 20.21
C ALA A 91 -11.04 -1.43 21.39
N SER A 92 -11.39 -2.71 21.52
CA SER A 92 -10.72 -3.65 22.42
C SER A 92 -9.45 -4.17 21.74
N VAL A 93 -8.27 -3.86 22.29
CA VAL A 93 -6.97 -4.19 21.72
C VAL A 93 -6.30 -5.27 22.57
N THR A 94 -5.99 -6.40 21.97
CA THR A 94 -5.33 -7.54 22.62
C THR A 94 -3.93 -7.74 22.04
N LEU A 95 -2.92 -7.76 22.90
CA LEU A 95 -1.53 -8.10 22.57
C LEU A 95 -1.25 -9.56 22.94
N LYS A 96 -0.66 -10.32 22.00
CA LYS A 96 -0.24 -11.71 22.22
C LYS A 96 1.22 -11.93 21.82
N LYS A 97 1.88 -12.90 22.48
CA LYS A 97 3.16 -13.49 22.06
C LYS A 97 2.92 -14.98 21.81
N GLY A 98 2.98 -15.40 20.54
CA GLY A 98 2.49 -16.72 20.14
C GLY A 98 1.00 -16.88 20.49
N SER A 99 0.65 -17.94 21.23
CA SER A 99 -0.72 -18.18 21.71
C SER A 99 -1.06 -17.45 23.01
N THR A 100 -0.08 -16.91 23.74
CA THR A 100 -0.24 -16.32 25.07
C THR A 100 -0.72 -14.87 24.96
N THR A 101 -1.84 -14.55 25.61
CA THR A 101 -2.31 -13.17 25.77
C THR A 101 -1.45 -12.47 26.82
N ILE A 102 -0.80 -11.37 26.44
CA ILE A 102 -0.02 -10.52 27.35
C ILE A 102 -0.93 -9.53 28.07
N ALA A 103 -1.77 -8.83 27.33
CA ALA A 103 -2.73 -7.87 27.88
C ALA A 103 -3.84 -7.55 26.89
N THR A 104 -4.97 -7.06 27.42
CA THR A 104 -6.05 -6.44 26.62
C THR A 104 -6.33 -5.06 27.19
N LYS A 105 -6.50 -4.05 26.31
CA LYS A 105 -6.79 -2.65 26.66
C LYS A 105 -7.86 -2.08 25.74
N THR A 106 -8.65 -1.14 26.25
CA THR A 106 -9.55 -0.33 25.44
C THR A 106 -8.80 0.89 24.91
N SER A 107 -8.86 1.12 23.60
CA SER A 107 -8.23 2.28 22.95
C SER A 107 -9.02 3.56 23.24
N ASN A 108 -8.30 4.67 23.44
CA ASN A 108 -8.82 6.04 23.38
C ASN A 108 -8.27 6.82 22.16
N GLY A 109 -8.03 6.13 21.05
CA GLY A 109 -7.26 6.54 19.90
C GLY A 109 -5.90 5.83 19.85
N THR A 110 -5.38 5.45 21.02
CA THR A 110 -4.18 4.64 21.18
C THR A 110 -4.34 3.59 22.27
N ALA A 111 -3.63 2.48 22.17
CA ALA A 111 -3.43 1.51 23.25
C ALA A 111 -1.93 1.25 23.40
N VAL A 112 -1.39 1.46 24.59
CA VAL A 112 0.07 1.36 24.84
C VAL A 112 0.35 0.13 25.71
N PHE A 113 1.25 -0.73 25.27
CA PHE A 113 1.67 -1.95 25.95
C PHE A 113 3.15 -1.87 26.28
N THR A 114 3.52 -2.29 27.47
CA THR A 114 4.93 -2.52 27.85
C THR A 114 5.23 -4.01 27.80
N VAL A 115 6.30 -4.38 27.12
CA VAL A 115 6.78 -5.76 26.98
C VAL A 115 8.21 -5.88 27.49
N THR A 116 8.53 -7.02 28.08
CA THR A 116 9.81 -7.29 28.75
C THR A 116 10.64 -8.38 28.04
N GLU A 117 10.18 -8.82 26.89
CA GLU A 117 10.83 -9.85 26.10
C GLU A 117 10.89 -9.44 24.62
N THR A 118 11.95 -9.86 23.94
CA THR A 118 12.07 -9.75 22.48
C THR A 118 11.26 -10.83 21.78
N GLY A 119 10.96 -10.64 20.49
CA GLY A 119 10.26 -11.60 19.64
C GLY A 119 9.06 -11.01 18.91
N ALA A 120 8.33 -11.86 18.22
CA ALA A 120 7.16 -11.47 17.45
C ALA A 120 5.91 -11.39 18.36
N TYR A 121 5.23 -10.24 18.28
CA TYR A 121 3.97 -9.98 18.95
C TYR A 121 2.88 -9.77 17.91
N THR A 122 1.69 -10.32 18.18
CA THR A 122 0.48 -10.09 17.38
C THR A 122 -0.45 -9.18 18.16
N VAL A 123 -0.98 -8.16 17.50
CA VAL A 123 -1.98 -7.24 18.02
C VAL A 123 -3.27 -7.46 17.28
N THR A 124 -4.38 -7.65 18.01
CA THR A 124 -5.73 -7.76 17.45
C THR A 124 -6.60 -6.69 18.08
N ALA A 125 -7.29 -5.91 17.25
CA ALA A 125 -8.28 -4.94 17.69
C ALA A 125 -9.68 -5.36 17.23
N THR A 126 -10.68 -5.23 18.10
CA THR A 126 -12.08 -5.55 17.81
C THR A 126 -12.97 -4.38 18.20
N LYS A 127 -13.88 -3.97 17.30
CA LYS A 127 -14.88 -2.92 17.54
C LYS A 127 -16.14 -3.18 16.71
N ASN A 128 -17.30 -3.11 17.31
CA ASN A 128 -18.60 -3.31 16.64
C ASN A 128 -18.67 -4.59 15.78
N GLY A 129 -18.09 -5.69 16.27
CA GLY A 129 -18.08 -6.97 15.57
C GLY A 129 -17.02 -7.09 14.46
N GLN A 130 -16.33 -6.01 14.11
CA GLN A 130 -15.20 -6.05 13.17
C GLN A 130 -13.89 -6.32 13.91
N THR A 131 -12.96 -7.00 13.25
CA THR A 131 -11.63 -7.32 13.79
C THR A 131 -10.57 -6.94 12.77
N THR A 132 -9.51 -6.32 13.27
CA THR A 132 -8.29 -6.03 12.50
C THR A 132 -7.07 -6.51 13.29
N SER A 133 -5.98 -6.85 12.62
CA SER A 133 -4.77 -7.33 13.29
C SER A 133 -3.50 -6.89 12.57
N GLY A 134 -2.41 -6.92 13.32
CA GLY A 134 -1.07 -6.66 12.81
C GLY A 134 -0.02 -7.29 13.72
N SER A 135 1.25 -7.17 13.37
CA SER A 135 2.35 -7.75 14.14
C SER A 135 3.49 -6.75 14.33
N VAL A 136 4.20 -6.92 15.43
CA VAL A 136 5.42 -6.15 15.76
C VAL A 136 6.50 -7.15 16.15
N ASN A 137 7.68 -7.05 15.55
CA ASN A 137 8.84 -7.82 15.96
C ASN A 137 9.73 -6.97 16.87
N VAL A 138 9.73 -7.30 18.15
CA VAL A 138 10.51 -6.60 19.19
C VAL A 138 11.92 -7.17 19.24
N VAL A 139 12.92 -6.30 19.04
CA VAL A 139 14.35 -6.70 19.02
C VAL A 139 15.14 -5.98 20.11
N SER A 140 16.26 -6.55 20.52
CA SER A 140 17.17 -5.93 21.49
C SER A 140 17.70 -4.59 20.95
N GLY A 141 17.83 -3.59 21.83
CA GLY A 141 18.33 -2.28 21.49
C GLY A 141 17.27 -1.29 20.99
N THR A 142 16.04 -1.75 20.71
CA THR A 142 14.90 -0.88 20.35
C THR A 142 13.86 -0.91 21.46
N THR A 143 13.48 0.25 21.95
CA THR A 143 12.59 0.39 23.12
C THR A 143 11.21 0.97 22.80
N SER A 144 10.95 1.34 21.55
CA SER A 144 9.67 1.92 21.12
C SER A 144 9.25 1.41 19.74
N TYR A 145 7.99 1.02 19.64
CA TYR A 145 7.35 0.52 18.42
C TYR A 145 6.00 1.17 18.25
N ALA A 146 5.62 1.45 17.01
CA ALA A 146 4.30 1.94 16.65
C ALA A 146 3.64 1.03 15.62
N LEU A 147 2.35 0.75 15.79
CA LEU A 147 1.52 -0.02 14.87
C LEU A 147 0.20 0.72 14.68
N THR A 148 -0.25 0.88 13.43
CA THR A 148 -1.58 1.44 13.14
C THR A 148 -2.49 0.33 12.63
N LEU A 149 -3.67 0.20 13.23
CA LEU A 149 -4.73 -0.72 12.84
C LEU A 149 -5.96 0.09 12.43
N SER A 150 -6.57 -0.28 11.32
CA SER A 150 -7.79 0.36 10.81
C SER A 150 -8.88 -0.67 10.53
N PHE A 151 -10.11 -0.33 10.83
CA PHE A 151 -11.27 -1.15 10.48
C PHE A 151 -11.76 -0.81 9.08
N VAL A 152 -12.29 -1.81 8.36
CA VAL A 152 -12.85 -1.60 7.02
C VAL A 152 -14.24 -0.96 7.14
N SER A 153 -14.41 0.23 6.56
CA SER A 153 -15.72 0.87 6.43
C SER A 153 -16.49 0.30 5.23
N SER A 154 -17.78 0.07 5.37
CA SER A 154 -18.67 -0.25 4.25
C SER A 154 -18.85 0.91 3.26
N THR A 155 -18.53 2.13 3.65
CA THR A 155 -18.44 3.28 2.75
C THR A 155 -17.02 3.35 2.18
N LEU A 156 -16.84 3.08 0.89
CA LEU A 156 -15.53 3.02 0.24
C LEU A 156 -14.68 4.26 0.51
N ASN A 157 -15.29 5.45 0.43
CA ASN A 157 -14.59 6.72 0.62
C ASN A 157 -13.95 6.91 2.00
N ASN A 158 -14.46 6.24 3.02
CA ASN A 158 -14.00 6.36 4.40
C ASN A 158 -12.75 5.50 4.69
N ASN A 159 -12.30 4.71 3.71
CA ASN A 159 -11.13 3.85 3.88
C ASN A 159 -9.88 4.50 3.29
N GLU A 160 -8.75 4.37 3.98
CA GLU A 160 -7.45 4.70 3.39
C GLU A 160 -7.12 3.75 2.24
N TRP A 161 -6.31 4.19 1.27
CA TRP A 161 -5.92 3.36 0.13
C TRP A 161 -5.19 2.07 0.56
N SER A 162 -4.45 2.11 1.65
CA SER A 162 -3.80 0.93 2.25
C SER A 162 -4.80 -0.12 2.75
N VAL A 163 -5.93 0.32 3.32
CA VAL A 163 -7.03 -0.56 3.75
C VAL A 163 -7.71 -1.18 2.53
N ILE A 164 -7.99 -0.36 1.51
CA ILE A 164 -8.57 -0.85 0.24
C ILE A 164 -7.66 -1.90 -0.40
N LYS A 165 -6.33 -1.65 -0.40
CA LYS A 165 -5.34 -2.62 -0.87
C LYS A 165 -5.38 -3.93 -0.09
N SER A 166 -5.43 -3.87 1.25
CA SER A 166 -5.48 -5.08 2.09
C SER A 166 -6.72 -5.92 1.82
N VAL A 167 -7.87 -5.27 1.63
CA VAL A 167 -9.13 -5.93 1.27
C VAL A 167 -9.05 -6.53 -0.14
N SER A 168 -8.43 -5.81 -1.07
CA SER A 168 -8.20 -6.27 -2.44
C SER A 168 -7.25 -7.48 -2.47
N ASP A 169 -6.12 -7.42 -1.76
CA ASP A 169 -5.14 -8.51 -1.65
C ASP A 169 -5.75 -9.81 -1.09
N ALA A 170 -6.73 -9.66 -0.19
CA ALA A 170 -7.50 -10.76 0.37
C ALA A 170 -8.61 -11.28 -0.57
N GLY A 171 -8.85 -10.63 -1.72
CA GLY A 171 -9.94 -10.97 -2.64
C GLY A 171 -11.33 -10.63 -2.10
N GLN A 172 -11.43 -9.77 -1.07
CA GLN A 172 -12.66 -9.51 -0.31
C GLN A 172 -13.41 -8.25 -0.74
N GLY A 173 -12.99 -7.57 -1.82
CA GLY A 173 -13.56 -6.29 -2.25
C GLY A 173 -15.08 -6.27 -2.35
N ALA A 174 -15.66 -7.29 -2.99
CA ALA A 174 -17.11 -7.42 -3.18
C ALA A 174 -17.89 -7.71 -1.88
N ASN A 175 -17.23 -8.07 -0.79
CA ASN A 175 -17.87 -8.27 0.52
C ASN A 175 -18.11 -6.94 1.26
N TYR A 176 -17.39 -5.90 0.90
CA TYR A 176 -17.47 -4.59 1.55
C TYR A 176 -18.09 -3.52 0.65
N TRP A 177 -17.85 -3.57 -0.66
CA TRP A 177 -18.20 -2.51 -1.60
C TRP A 177 -18.88 -3.06 -2.85
N SER A 178 -19.54 -2.18 -3.57
CA SER A 178 -20.31 -2.48 -4.78
C SER A 178 -19.70 -1.82 -6.02
N ILE A 179 -20.02 -2.36 -7.20
CA ILE A 179 -19.70 -1.72 -8.47
C ILE A 179 -20.32 -0.33 -8.49
N GLY A 180 -19.54 0.69 -8.86
CA GLY A 180 -19.94 2.08 -8.87
C GLY A 180 -19.67 2.85 -7.58
N ASP A 181 -19.30 2.19 -6.47
CA ASP A 181 -18.87 2.88 -5.24
C ASP A 181 -17.65 3.74 -5.52
N ARG A 182 -17.57 4.89 -4.85
CA ARG A 182 -16.63 5.96 -5.18
C ARG A 182 -15.73 6.34 -4.02
N LYS A 183 -14.52 6.75 -4.39
CA LYS A 183 -13.54 7.35 -3.47
C LYS A 183 -12.97 8.63 -4.06
N ALA A 184 -12.91 9.67 -3.25
CA ALA A 184 -12.29 10.94 -3.62
C ALA A 184 -10.79 10.74 -3.92
N VAL A 185 -10.34 11.37 -4.99
CA VAL A 185 -8.95 11.42 -5.43
C VAL A 185 -8.61 12.87 -5.78
N THR A 186 -7.64 13.44 -5.10
CA THR A 186 -7.14 14.78 -5.42
C THR A 186 -5.93 14.66 -6.33
N LEU A 187 -6.08 15.09 -7.57
CA LEU A 187 -5.03 15.13 -8.57
C LEU A 187 -4.26 16.45 -8.45
N ASN A 188 -2.94 16.39 -8.40
CA ASN A 188 -2.10 17.58 -8.26
C ASN A 188 -0.79 17.46 -9.03
N GLY A 189 -0.47 18.47 -9.82
CA GLY A 189 0.72 18.50 -10.66
C GLY A 189 0.41 18.61 -12.15
N THR A 190 1.43 18.43 -12.98
CA THR A 190 1.32 18.53 -14.43
C THR A 190 1.40 17.15 -15.08
N MET A 191 0.45 16.85 -15.94
CA MET A 191 0.38 15.68 -16.80
C MET A 191 0.48 16.16 -18.24
N SER A 192 1.65 16.01 -18.83
CA SER A 192 2.01 16.62 -20.11
C SER A 192 1.73 18.14 -20.12
N LYS A 193 0.76 18.64 -20.85
CA LYS A 193 0.39 20.07 -20.87
C LYS A 193 -0.76 20.45 -19.91
N LEU A 194 -1.45 19.47 -19.32
CA LEU A 194 -2.52 19.73 -18.35
C LEU A 194 -1.94 19.89 -16.96
N THR A 195 -2.10 21.05 -16.36
CA THR A 195 -1.79 21.31 -14.94
C THR A 195 -3.06 21.23 -14.10
N LEU A 196 -3.03 20.39 -13.07
CA LEU A 196 -4.10 20.19 -12.10
C LEU A 196 -3.62 20.75 -10.75
N SER A 197 -4.39 21.67 -10.16
CA SER A 197 -4.10 22.26 -8.86
C SER A 197 -5.14 21.80 -7.86
N ASN A 198 -4.77 20.78 -7.06
CA ASN A 198 -5.65 20.16 -6.06
C ASN A 198 -7.05 19.81 -6.63
N PHE A 199 -7.07 19.32 -7.86
CA PHE A 199 -8.31 18.97 -8.55
C PHE A 199 -8.89 17.69 -7.94
N THR A 200 -10.04 17.82 -7.26
CA THR A 200 -10.73 16.67 -6.68
C THR A 200 -11.67 16.04 -7.70
N THR A 201 -11.48 14.77 -7.95
CA THR A 201 -12.36 13.89 -8.72
C THR A 201 -12.61 12.61 -7.93
N TYR A 202 -13.37 11.68 -8.49
CA TYR A 202 -13.69 10.44 -7.80
C TYR A 202 -13.32 9.24 -8.67
N ALA A 203 -12.55 8.32 -8.10
CA ALA A 203 -12.38 6.98 -8.63
C ALA A 203 -13.62 6.15 -8.27
N PHE A 204 -14.08 5.33 -9.19
CA PHE A 204 -15.23 4.45 -8.97
C PHE A 204 -14.91 3.02 -9.38
N ILE A 205 -15.47 2.05 -8.65
CA ILE A 205 -15.24 0.63 -8.91
C ILE A 205 -15.94 0.23 -10.20
N ILE A 206 -15.18 -0.33 -11.15
CA ILE A 206 -15.69 -0.85 -12.41
C ILE A 206 -15.71 -2.37 -12.46
N GLY A 207 -14.97 -3.05 -11.59
CA GLY A 207 -14.93 -4.52 -11.50
C GLY A 207 -14.17 -5.02 -10.29
N PHE A 208 -14.55 -6.22 -9.83
CA PHE A 208 -13.81 -7.02 -8.86
C PHE A 208 -13.28 -8.26 -9.57
N ASN A 209 -11.99 -8.55 -9.41
CA ASN A 209 -11.34 -9.69 -10.05
C ASN A 209 -11.67 -9.81 -11.56
N HIS A 210 -11.71 -8.64 -12.23
CA HIS A 210 -12.07 -8.57 -13.64
C HIS A 210 -11.11 -9.41 -14.47
N ASN A 211 -11.65 -10.31 -15.29
CA ASN A 211 -10.88 -11.18 -16.19
C ASN A 211 -9.67 -11.84 -15.48
N ALA A 212 -9.88 -12.40 -14.29
CA ALA A 212 -8.84 -12.79 -13.36
C ALA A 212 -7.82 -13.79 -13.92
N SER A 213 -8.26 -14.68 -14.86
CA SER A 213 -7.37 -15.63 -15.53
C SER A 213 -6.30 -14.99 -16.42
N VAL A 214 -6.53 -13.75 -16.86
CA VAL A 214 -5.63 -12.97 -17.74
C VAL A 214 -4.99 -11.82 -16.96
N GLU A 215 -5.78 -11.07 -16.21
CA GLU A 215 -5.37 -9.83 -15.56
C GLU A 215 -4.87 -10.03 -14.13
N GLY A 216 -5.05 -11.23 -13.58
CA GLY A 216 -4.70 -11.60 -12.22
C GLY A 216 -5.88 -11.45 -11.25
N SER A 217 -5.88 -12.29 -10.21
CA SER A 217 -6.87 -12.28 -9.12
C SER A 217 -6.53 -11.24 -8.05
N ASN A 218 -7.44 -11.09 -7.09
CA ASN A 218 -7.29 -10.21 -5.93
C ASN A 218 -7.03 -8.76 -6.33
N ARG A 219 -7.89 -8.23 -7.22
CA ARG A 219 -7.84 -6.85 -7.72
C ARG A 219 -9.20 -6.19 -7.66
N ILE A 220 -9.20 -4.94 -7.22
CA ILE A 220 -10.32 -4.02 -7.40
C ILE A 220 -9.93 -3.07 -8.53
N HIS A 221 -10.73 -3.06 -9.59
CA HIS A 221 -10.52 -2.22 -10.76
C HIS A 221 -11.31 -0.93 -10.64
N PHE A 222 -10.65 0.17 -10.82
CA PHE A 222 -11.21 1.52 -10.76
C PHE A 222 -11.09 2.24 -12.09
N GLN A 223 -11.98 3.20 -12.32
CA GLN A 223 -11.81 4.26 -13.33
C GLN A 223 -11.93 5.62 -12.65
N ILE A 224 -11.15 6.60 -13.11
CA ILE A 224 -11.24 8.00 -12.67
C ILE A 224 -12.30 8.71 -13.50
N GLY A 225 -13.08 9.59 -12.85
CA GLY A 225 -13.91 10.54 -13.59
C GLY A 225 -15.36 10.64 -13.13
N LYS A 226 -15.59 10.83 -11.83
CA LYS A 226 -16.88 11.29 -11.28
C LYS A 226 -16.68 12.64 -10.60
N THR A 227 -17.75 13.45 -10.54
CA THR A 227 -17.70 14.80 -9.93
C THR A 227 -18.21 14.82 -8.49
N ALA A 228 -18.82 13.74 -8.01
CA ALA A 228 -19.35 13.63 -6.64
C ALA A 228 -19.34 12.18 -6.15
N LEU A 229 -19.42 11.98 -4.83
CA LEU A 229 -19.54 10.65 -4.19
C LEU A 229 -20.87 9.96 -4.56
N SER A 230 -21.93 10.73 -4.75
CA SER A 230 -23.25 10.24 -5.17
C SER A 230 -23.84 11.23 -6.17
N GLY A 231 -24.56 10.74 -7.16
CA GLY A 231 -25.03 11.60 -8.26
C GLY A 231 -23.87 12.17 -9.09
N GLY A 232 -23.99 13.43 -9.50
CA GLY A 232 -22.95 14.12 -10.27
C GLY A 232 -22.81 13.62 -11.71
N THR A 233 -21.73 14.02 -12.36
CA THR A 233 -21.48 13.84 -13.79
C THR A 233 -20.27 12.94 -14.01
N ASP A 234 -20.28 12.14 -15.07
CA ASP A 234 -19.13 11.37 -15.52
C ASP A 234 -18.22 12.28 -16.34
N VAL A 235 -16.99 12.47 -15.88
CA VAL A 235 -16.03 13.33 -16.56
C VAL A 235 -14.80 12.55 -17.02
N CYS A 236 -14.06 13.13 -17.95
CA CYS A 236 -12.70 12.72 -18.30
C CYS A 236 -11.78 13.93 -18.32
N LEU A 237 -10.50 13.71 -18.18
CA LEU A 237 -9.48 14.74 -18.26
C LEU A 237 -9.36 15.20 -19.72
N VAL A 238 -9.26 16.50 -19.94
CA VAL A 238 -9.11 17.12 -21.26
C VAL A 238 -8.00 18.16 -21.15
N SER A 239 -7.01 18.12 -22.04
CA SER A 239 -5.89 19.08 -22.00
C SER A 239 -6.19 20.39 -22.74
N GLY A 240 -7.30 20.47 -23.48
CA GLY A 240 -7.73 21.61 -24.28
C GLY A 240 -8.31 21.17 -25.61
N TYR A 241 -8.88 22.11 -26.38
CA TYR A 241 -9.46 21.86 -27.70
C TYR A 241 -8.63 22.46 -28.84
N ASP A 242 -7.57 23.21 -28.52
CA ASP A 242 -6.73 23.96 -29.47
C ASP A 242 -5.43 23.21 -29.83
N ASN A 243 -4.63 23.80 -30.69
CA ASN A 243 -3.34 23.27 -31.15
C ASN A 243 -2.31 23.03 -30.03
N ASP A 244 -2.57 23.56 -28.83
CA ASP A 244 -1.77 23.32 -27.61
C ASP A 244 -2.22 22.07 -26.83
N SER A 245 -3.25 21.39 -27.27
CA SER A 245 -3.75 20.13 -26.69
C SER A 245 -2.84 18.98 -27.04
N ASP A 246 -2.64 18.04 -26.13
CA ASP A 246 -1.70 16.92 -26.34
C ASP A 246 -2.22 15.55 -25.90
N PHE A 247 -3.50 15.44 -25.55
CA PHE A 247 -4.09 14.14 -25.20
C PHE A 247 -4.43 13.31 -26.45
N TYR A 248 -3.43 13.09 -27.27
CA TYR A 248 -3.49 12.23 -28.46
C TYR A 248 -2.91 10.84 -28.22
N MET A 249 -3.36 9.87 -28.98
CA MET A 249 -2.83 8.50 -28.92
C MET A 249 -1.41 8.45 -29.45
N ASN A 250 -1.11 9.20 -30.52
CA ASN A 250 0.24 9.38 -31.09
C ASN A 250 0.38 10.80 -31.65
N THR A 251 1.61 11.29 -31.72
CA THR A 251 1.95 12.63 -32.23
C THR A 251 1.70 12.81 -33.73
N SER A 252 1.45 11.72 -34.44
CA SER A 252 1.12 11.68 -35.86
C SER A 252 -0.05 10.72 -36.10
N ASN A 253 -0.68 10.82 -37.28
CA ASN A 253 -1.78 9.95 -37.69
C ASN A 253 -1.31 8.54 -38.02
N THR A 254 -0.87 7.82 -36.99
CA THR A 254 -0.49 6.41 -37.10
C THR A 254 -0.94 5.64 -35.85
N ASN A 255 -1.41 4.42 -36.05
CA ASN A 255 -1.67 3.48 -34.97
C ASN A 255 -0.62 2.34 -34.93
N SER A 256 0.47 2.48 -35.67
CA SER A 256 1.57 1.52 -35.70
C SER A 256 2.14 1.28 -34.30
N GLY A 257 2.34 0.01 -33.98
CA GLY A 257 2.77 -0.42 -32.64
C GLY A 257 1.65 -0.44 -31.59
N GLY A 258 0.41 -0.11 -31.98
CA GLY A 258 -0.80 -0.22 -31.18
C GLY A 258 -0.71 0.48 -29.82
N TRP A 259 -1.38 -0.09 -28.83
CA TRP A 259 -1.35 0.43 -27.45
C TRP A 259 0.06 0.40 -26.87
N ASN A 260 0.80 -0.68 -27.09
CA ASN A 260 2.13 -0.87 -26.48
C ASN A 260 3.09 0.30 -26.79
N ASN A 261 3.06 0.82 -28.02
CA ASN A 261 3.95 1.89 -28.45
C ASN A 261 3.31 3.28 -28.46
N SER A 262 2.03 3.39 -28.06
CA SER A 262 1.33 4.68 -28.10
C SER A 262 1.98 5.73 -27.18
N TYR A 263 1.97 6.98 -27.64
CA TYR A 263 2.39 8.14 -26.86
C TYR A 263 1.50 8.30 -25.62
N MET A 264 0.19 8.05 -25.76
CA MET A 264 -0.77 8.06 -24.66
C MET A 264 -0.29 7.16 -23.50
N ARG A 265 0.05 5.90 -23.79
CA ARG A 265 0.51 4.95 -22.77
C ARG A 265 1.83 5.39 -22.13
N LYS A 266 2.83 5.71 -22.97
CA LYS A 266 4.22 5.91 -22.52
C LYS A 266 4.45 7.27 -21.88
N THR A 267 3.83 8.31 -22.43
CA THR A 267 4.12 9.71 -22.06
C THR A 267 2.99 10.36 -21.25
N ILE A 268 1.73 10.14 -21.65
CA ILE A 268 0.61 10.77 -20.96
C ILE A 268 0.26 10.03 -19.66
N LEU A 269 0.05 8.71 -19.75
CA LEU A 269 -0.33 7.92 -18.58
C LEU A 269 0.87 7.54 -17.71
N GLY A 270 1.99 7.17 -18.34
CA GLY A 270 3.17 6.65 -17.66
C GLY A 270 3.10 5.14 -17.44
N THR A 271 4.27 4.50 -17.39
CA THR A 271 4.41 3.04 -17.25
C THR A 271 5.23 2.62 -16.04
N SER A 272 5.71 3.58 -15.25
CA SER A 272 6.64 3.34 -14.13
C SER A 272 6.18 4.01 -12.85
N LEU A 273 6.33 3.32 -11.71
CA LEU A 273 6.12 3.89 -10.38
C LEU A 273 7.38 4.58 -9.80
N SER A 274 8.52 4.45 -10.44
CA SER A 274 9.77 5.09 -10.04
C SER A 274 10.14 6.30 -10.91
N SER A 275 9.58 6.39 -12.14
CA SER A 275 9.81 7.49 -13.07
C SER A 275 8.46 7.92 -13.67
N TYR A 276 7.76 8.80 -12.97
CA TYR A 276 6.39 9.18 -13.29
C TYR A 276 6.15 10.70 -13.44
N SER A 277 7.19 11.52 -13.31
CA SER A 277 7.06 12.98 -13.46
C SER A 277 6.48 13.35 -14.83
N GLY A 278 5.53 14.29 -14.85
CA GLY A 278 4.87 14.74 -16.09
C GLY A 278 3.81 13.77 -16.65
N THR A 279 3.48 12.68 -15.94
CA THR A 279 2.49 11.67 -16.36
C THR A 279 1.26 11.66 -15.45
N PHE A 280 0.20 10.94 -15.85
CA PHE A 280 -0.98 10.72 -15.01
C PHE A 280 -0.61 10.03 -13.68
N ILE A 281 0.29 9.04 -13.69
CA ILE A 281 0.79 8.43 -12.44
C ILE A 281 1.39 9.51 -11.52
N GLY A 282 2.06 10.51 -12.08
CA GLY A 282 2.70 11.59 -11.33
C GLY A 282 1.71 12.51 -10.60
N VAL A 283 0.53 12.74 -11.16
CA VAL A 283 -0.49 13.61 -10.54
C VAL A 283 -1.38 12.89 -9.54
N LEU A 284 -1.32 11.56 -9.46
CA LEU A 284 -2.01 10.78 -8.42
C LEU A 284 -1.44 11.08 -7.02
N PRO A 285 -2.24 11.06 -5.96
CA PRO A 285 -1.73 11.18 -4.59
C PRO A 285 -0.79 10.02 -4.24
N ALA A 286 0.23 10.29 -3.43
CA ALA A 286 1.26 9.32 -3.05
C ALA A 286 0.67 8.03 -2.44
N ALA A 287 -0.36 8.18 -1.59
CA ALA A 287 -1.03 7.04 -0.97
C ALA A 287 -1.69 6.10 -1.99
N LEU A 288 -2.24 6.64 -3.11
CA LEU A 288 -2.79 5.82 -4.19
C LEU A 288 -1.67 5.21 -5.04
N ARG A 289 -0.63 5.97 -5.39
CA ARG A 289 0.52 5.41 -6.13
C ARG A 289 1.16 4.22 -5.44
N ALA A 290 1.27 4.29 -4.10
CA ALA A 290 1.89 3.23 -3.30
C ALA A 290 1.13 1.89 -3.31
N VAL A 291 -0.14 1.89 -3.72
CA VAL A 291 -1.00 0.69 -3.71
C VAL A 291 -1.38 0.21 -5.11
N LEU A 292 -0.96 0.91 -6.16
CA LEU A 292 -1.23 0.49 -7.54
C LEU A 292 -0.64 -0.89 -7.83
N LYS A 293 -1.47 -1.77 -8.37
CA LYS A 293 -1.04 -3.08 -8.90
C LYS A 293 -0.87 -3.00 -10.41
N SER A 294 0.18 -3.61 -10.90
CA SER A 294 0.30 -3.83 -12.35
C SER A 294 -0.73 -4.84 -12.83
N VAL A 295 -1.25 -4.63 -14.03
CA VAL A 295 -2.23 -5.51 -14.65
C VAL A 295 -1.82 -5.84 -16.07
N THR A 296 -2.04 -7.08 -16.49
CA THR A 296 -1.82 -7.52 -17.87
C THR A 296 -3.01 -7.14 -18.73
N LYS A 297 -2.76 -6.35 -19.79
CA LYS A 297 -3.78 -5.95 -20.76
C LYS A 297 -3.41 -6.47 -22.15
N TYR A 298 -4.31 -7.21 -22.77
CA TYR A 298 -4.16 -7.63 -24.16
C TYR A 298 -4.81 -6.61 -25.09
N THR A 299 -4.12 -6.23 -26.14
CA THR A 299 -4.61 -5.29 -27.15
C THR A 299 -3.87 -5.56 -28.45
N ASN A 300 -4.42 -5.18 -29.58
CA ASN A 300 -3.70 -5.16 -30.84
C ASN A 300 -2.49 -4.20 -30.72
N ASN A 301 -1.30 -4.75 -30.64
CA ASN A 301 -0.05 -4.02 -30.48
C ASN A 301 0.75 -3.89 -31.78
N THR A 302 0.12 -4.22 -32.91
CA THR A 302 0.67 -3.99 -34.26
C THR A 302 0.08 -2.74 -34.90
N GLY A 303 -1.21 -2.44 -34.63
CA GLY A 303 -1.97 -1.34 -35.21
C GLY A 303 -2.95 -1.83 -36.27
N ASN A 304 -2.78 -1.45 -37.54
CA ASN A 304 -3.63 -1.87 -38.64
C ASN A 304 -3.51 -3.37 -38.90
N SER A 305 -4.15 -4.19 -38.10
CA SER A 305 -4.10 -5.66 -38.19
C SER A 305 -5.36 -6.31 -37.60
N SER A 306 -5.88 -7.31 -38.31
CA SER A 306 -6.94 -8.21 -37.85
C SER A 306 -6.39 -9.59 -37.43
N SER A 307 -5.08 -9.80 -37.44
CA SER A 307 -4.44 -11.05 -37.03
C SER A 307 -4.57 -11.28 -35.53
N GLU A 308 -4.79 -12.52 -35.10
CA GLU A 308 -4.76 -12.92 -33.70
C GLU A 308 -3.37 -12.66 -33.06
N SER A 309 -2.30 -12.91 -33.81
CA SER A 309 -0.93 -12.70 -33.34
C SER A 309 -0.59 -11.24 -33.06
N ALA A 310 -1.38 -10.29 -33.54
CA ALA A 310 -1.25 -8.88 -33.22
C ALA A 310 -1.76 -8.52 -31.82
N VAL A 311 -2.61 -9.38 -31.23
CA VAL A 311 -3.17 -9.18 -29.90
C VAL A 311 -2.21 -9.73 -28.86
N THR A 312 -1.40 -8.85 -28.29
CA THR A 312 -0.33 -9.19 -27.35
C THR A 312 -0.49 -8.46 -26.03
N ALA A 313 0.23 -8.91 -25.00
CA ALA A 313 0.14 -8.37 -23.65
C ALA A 313 0.98 -7.09 -23.49
N THR A 314 0.46 -6.17 -22.66
CA THR A 314 1.24 -5.14 -21.98
C THR A 314 1.03 -5.27 -20.47
N THR A 315 1.99 -4.78 -19.69
CA THR A 315 1.85 -4.65 -18.23
C THR A 315 1.74 -3.17 -17.90
N ASP A 316 0.63 -2.79 -17.27
CA ASP A 316 0.27 -1.40 -17.02
C ASP A 316 -0.16 -1.19 -15.56
N TYR A 317 0.26 -0.10 -14.92
CA TYR A 317 -0.29 0.37 -13.64
C TYR A 317 -1.53 1.23 -13.85
N VAL A 318 -1.54 1.97 -14.95
CA VAL A 318 -2.64 2.81 -15.41
C VAL A 318 -2.86 2.55 -16.89
N PHE A 319 -4.12 2.44 -17.30
CA PHE A 319 -4.49 2.07 -18.67
C PHE A 319 -5.76 2.78 -19.11
N LEU A 320 -6.00 2.87 -20.42
CA LEU A 320 -7.32 3.13 -20.98
C LEU A 320 -8.08 1.82 -21.14
N LEU A 321 -9.40 1.87 -21.07
CA LEU A 321 -10.24 0.72 -21.39
C LEU A 321 -10.19 0.43 -22.90
N SER A 322 -10.41 -0.84 -23.29
CA SER A 322 -10.56 -1.23 -24.69
C SER A 322 -12.00 -1.07 -25.18
N GLU A 323 -12.20 -1.24 -26.48
CA GLU A 323 -13.54 -1.28 -27.07
C GLU A 323 -14.39 -2.39 -26.41
N TYR A 324 -13.86 -3.59 -26.33
CA TYR A 324 -14.58 -4.73 -25.76
C TYR A 324 -14.87 -4.55 -24.26
N GLU A 325 -13.94 -4.02 -23.50
CA GLU A 325 -14.12 -3.78 -22.06
C GLU A 325 -15.25 -2.78 -21.76
N VAL A 326 -15.54 -1.84 -22.68
CA VAL A 326 -16.62 -0.85 -22.53
C VAL A 326 -17.94 -1.34 -23.14
N PHE A 327 -17.90 -1.93 -24.35
CA PHE A 327 -19.10 -2.22 -25.11
C PHE A 327 -19.56 -3.69 -25.06
N GLY A 328 -18.68 -4.65 -24.69
CA GLY A 328 -18.94 -6.08 -24.76
C GLY A 328 -19.04 -6.62 -26.21
N SER A 329 -18.74 -5.75 -27.17
CA SER A 329 -18.69 -6.04 -28.60
C SER A 329 -17.54 -5.27 -29.26
N ILE A 330 -17.15 -5.69 -30.46
CA ILE A 330 -16.11 -5.03 -31.25
C ILE A 330 -16.69 -4.59 -32.58
N SER A 331 -16.54 -3.32 -32.92
CA SER A 331 -16.94 -2.71 -34.19
C SER A 331 -15.74 -2.25 -35.02
N TYR A 332 -14.67 -1.77 -34.37
CA TYR A 332 -13.51 -1.17 -35.03
C TYR A 332 -12.17 -1.81 -34.64
N ALA A 333 -12.04 -2.31 -33.42
CA ALA A 333 -10.82 -2.97 -32.95
C ALA A 333 -10.58 -4.33 -33.62
N ASN A 334 -9.42 -4.93 -33.36
CA ASN A 334 -9.16 -6.30 -33.78
C ASN A 334 -10.13 -7.27 -33.08
N ALA A 335 -10.94 -8.02 -33.87
CA ALA A 335 -11.97 -8.91 -33.36
C ALA A 335 -11.42 -10.00 -32.41
N ASN A 336 -10.14 -10.31 -32.47
CA ASN A 336 -9.48 -11.28 -31.58
C ASN A 336 -9.22 -10.73 -30.17
N GLU A 337 -9.32 -9.41 -29.95
CA GLU A 337 -9.21 -8.85 -28.58
C GLU A 337 -10.25 -9.46 -27.63
N LYS A 338 -11.47 -9.77 -28.10
CA LYS A 338 -12.54 -10.37 -27.29
C LYS A 338 -12.15 -11.70 -26.64
N SER A 339 -11.23 -12.48 -27.22
CA SER A 339 -10.80 -13.78 -26.67
C SER A 339 -9.90 -13.63 -25.44
N LYS A 340 -9.34 -12.45 -25.22
CA LYS A 340 -8.42 -12.12 -24.12
C LYS A 340 -8.96 -11.06 -23.17
N GLN A 341 -10.16 -10.54 -23.44
CA GLN A 341 -10.76 -9.44 -22.68
C GLN A 341 -12.16 -9.83 -22.19
N ALA A 342 -12.66 -9.11 -21.20
CA ALA A 342 -14.03 -9.19 -20.70
C ALA A 342 -14.62 -7.80 -20.62
N GLN A 343 -15.95 -7.66 -20.73
CA GLN A 343 -16.62 -6.39 -20.47
C GLN A 343 -16.61 -6.10 -18.97
N TYR A 344 -16.27 -4.89 -18.57
CA TYR A 344 -16.35 -4.47 -17.17
C TYR A 344 -17.78 -4.52 -16.64
N ALA A 345 -17.96 -5.03 -15.42
CA ALA A 345 -19.26 -5.17 -14.76
C ALA A 345 -20.01 -3.83 -14.70
N TYR A 346 -19.31 -2.70 -14.50
CA TYR A 346 -19.89 -1.37 -14.52
C TYR A 346 -20.61 -1.06 -15.85
N TYR A 347 -19.96 -1.34 -16.97
CA TYR A 347 -20.52 -1.06 -18.29
C TYR A 347 -21.54 -2.11 -18.76
N SER A 348 -21.38 -3.36 -18.37
CA SER A 348 -22.37 -4.42 -18.66
C SER A 348 -23.68 -4.21 -17.91
N ALA A 349 -23.66 -3.50 -16.78
CA ALA A 349 -24.86 -3.08 -16.05
C ALA A 349 -25.63 -1.91 -16.72
N GLY A 350 -25.20 -1.45 -17.91
CA GLY A 350 -25.90 -0.41 -18.67
C GLY A 350 -25.56 1.03 -18.24
N ASN A 351 -24.54 1.22 -17.40
CA ASN A 351 -24.11 2.57 -17.00
C ASN A 351 -23.67 3.41 -18.20
N SER A 352 -23.86 4.73 -18.09
CA SER A 352 -23.55 5.71 -19.13
C SER A 352 -22.10 5.61 -19.58
N LYS A 353 -21.88 5.74 -20.88
CA LYS A 353 -20.57 5.87 -21.53
C LYS A 353 -20.26 7.32 -21.91
N VAL A 354 -21.26 8.22 -21.80
CA VAL A 354 -21.09 9.64 -22.04
C VAL A 354 -20.21 10.24 -20.95
N LYS A 355 -19.23 11.03 -21.37
CA LYS A 355 -18.37 11.78 -20.45
C LYS A 355 -18.32 13.26 -20.81
N TYR A 356 -18.10 14.05 -19.78
CA TYR A 356 -18.01 15.50 -19.88
C TYR A 356 -16.58 15.96 -19.60
N ASN A 357 -16.28 17.17 -20.01
CA ASN A 357 -15.00 17.80 -19.70
C ASN A 357 -14.88 18.04 -18.17
N HIS A 358 -13.76 17.64 -17.58
CA HIS A 358 -13.51 17.79 -16.13
C HIS A 358 -13.58 19.24 -15.64
N SER A 359 -13.25 20.22 -16.48
CA SER A 359 -13.27 21.65 -16.17
C SER A 359 -14.52 22.38 -16.67
N ALA A 360 -15.36 21.71 -17.47
CA ALA A 360 -16.62 22.23 -18.02
C ALA A 360 -17.68 21.11 -18.05
N THR A 361 -18.23 20.79 -16.88
CA THR A 361 -19.07 19.60 -16.66
C THR A 361 -20.43 19.59 -17.37
N SER A 362 -20.75 20.63 -18.13
CA SER A 362 -21.87 20.69 -19.06
C SER A 362 -21.48 20.38 -20.51
N THR A 363 -20.20 20.28 -20.83
CA THR A 363 -19.68 20.03 -22.18
C THR A 363 -19.36 18.57 -22.37
N VAL A 364 -20.13 17.86 -23.16
CA VAL A 364 -19.88 16.48 -23.57
C VAL A 364 -18.66 16.41 -24.47
N VAL A 365 -17.85 15.34 -24.29
CA VAL A 365 -16.61 15.17 -25.03
C VAL A 365 -16.46 13.74 -25.54
N PHE A 366 -15.70 13.58 -26.61
CA PHE A 366 -15.18 12.29 -27.03
C PHE A 366 -14.07 11.86 -26.09
N TRP A 367 -13.91 10.54 -25.82
CA TRP A 367 -12.81 10.05 -25.01
C TRP A 367 -12.19 8.77 -25.57
N TRP A 368 -10.89 8.64 -25.39
CA TRP A 368 -10.09 7.57 -25.96
C TRP A 368 -10.32 6.22 -25.31
N LEU A 369 -10.31 5.18 -26.15
CA LEU A 369 -10.07 3.79 -25.78
C LEU A 369 -8.70 3.35 -26.29
N ARG A 370 -8.10 2.30 -25.66
CA ARG A 370 -6.75 1.87 -26.02
C ARG A 370 -6.67 1.08 -27.33
N SER A 371 -7.78 0.53 -27.83
CA SER A 371 -7.80 -0.32 -29.02
C SER A 371 -7.50 0.48 -30.29
N PRO A 372 -6.44 0.13 -31.07
CA PRO A 372 -6.30 0.67 -32.41
C PRO A 372 -7.37 0.12 -33.34
N ALA A 373 -7.81 0.94 -34.30
CA ALA A 373 -8.74 0.47 -35.34
C ALA A 373 -8.01 -0.51 -36.27
N ALA A 374 -8.58 -1.70 -36.47
CA ALA A 374 -7.95 -2.79 -37.22
C ALA A 374 -7.97 -2.59 -38.75
N SER A 375 -8.87 -1.76 -39.25
CA SER A 375 -9.10 -1.52 -40.70
C SER A 375 -8.41 -0.27 -41.25
N THR A 376 -7.65 0.46 -40.43
CA THR A 376 -6.97 1.70 -40.83
C THR A 376 -5.68 1.87 -40.03
N SER A 377 -4.66 2.41 -40.68
CA SER A 377 -3.32 2.62 -40.08
C SER A 377 -3.21 3.90 -39.24
N SER A 378 -4.28 4.72 -39.16
CA SER A 378 -4.17 6.09 -38.64
C SER A 378 -5.06 6.38 -37.42
N ARG A 379 -5.84 5.39 -36.93
CA ARG A 379 -6.91 5.68 -35.98
C ARG A 379 -6.90 4.74 -34.77
N PHE A 380 -7.40 5.28 -33.65
CA PHE A 380 -7.75 4.53 -32.45
C PHE A 380 -9.25 4.65 -32.15
N VAL A 381 -9.78 3.68 -31.44
CA VAL A 381 -11.19 3.65 -31.04
C VAL A 381 -11.44 4.70 -29.95
N ARG A 382 -12.60 5.31 -30.01
CA ARG A 382 -13.10 6.29 -29.03
C ARG A 382 -14.57 6.02 -28.68
N VAL A 383 -15.03 6.63 -27.61
CA VAL A 383 -16.45 6.81 -27.32
C VAL A 383 -16.87 8.19 -27.79
N ASN A 384 -17.98 8.27 -28.48
CA ASN A 384 -18.60 9.50 -28.92
C ASN A 384 -19.24 10.28 -27.75
N ASN A 385 -19.56 11.54 -27.99
CA ASN A 385 -20.27 12.42 -27.03
C ASN A 385 -21.70 11.96 -26.73
N ASP A 386 -22.30 11.09 -27.54
CA ASP A 386 -23.58 10.42 -27.30
C ASP A 386 -23.44 9.02 -26.64
N GLY A 387 -22.22 8.59 -26.34
CA GLY A 387 -21.91 7.30 -25.74
C GLY A 387 -21.77 6.14 -26.71
N THR A 388 -21.91 6.35 -28.02
CA THR A 388 -21.70 5.34 -29.05
C THR A 388 -20.22 5.13 -29.35
N VAL A 389 -19.86 4.01 -29.97
CA VAL A 389 -18.48 3.72 -30.38
C VAL A 389 -18.16 4.33 -31.74
N ASN A 390 -16.93 4.83 -31.90
CA ASN A 390 -16.36 5.29 -33.17
C ASN A 390 -14.82 5.26 -33.09
N HIS A 391 -14.12 5.80 -34.06
CA HIS A 391 -12.67 5.97 -34.06
C HIS A 391 -12.26 7.37 -34.52
N SER A 392 -11.08 7.84 -34.15
CA SER A 392 -10.50 9.11 -34.55
C SER A 392 -9.06 8.97 -34.95
N TYR A 393 -8.55 9.94 -35.70
CA TYR A 393 -7.14 10.03 -36.00
C TYR A 393 -6.31 10.04 -34.72
N ALA A 394 -5.20 9.30 -34.75
CA ALA A 394 -4.35 9.12 -33.56
C ALA A 394 -3.76 10.42 -33.02
N SER A 395 -3.63 11.45 -33.85
CA SER A 395 -3.14 12.79 -33.48
C SER A 395 -4.25 13.74 -32.97
N ASN A 396 -5.51 13.32 -32.95
CA ASN A 396 -6.55 14.14 -32.33
C ASN A 396 -6.39 14.16 -30.80
N SER A 397 -6.61 15.31 -30.18
CA SER A 397 -6.70 15.40 -28.72
C SER A 397 -8.14 15.15 -28.26
N LEU A 398 -8.34 14.12 -27.45
CA LEU A 398 -9.65 13.77 -26.89
C LEU A 398 -9.54 13.59 -25.37
N GLY A 399 -10.67 13.37 -24.72
CA GLY A 399 -10.74 13.08 -23.29
C GLY A 399 -10.03 11.78 -22.90
N VAL A 400 -9.49 11.75 -21.69
CA VAL A 400 -8.77 10.61 -21.10
C VAL A 400 -9.41 10.22 -19.79
N ALA A 401 -9.89 8.98 -19.70
CA ALA A 401 -10.55 8.39 -18.53
C ALA A 401 -9.76 7.16 -18.05
N PRO A 402 -8.68 7.35 -17.28
CA PRO A 402 -7.78 6.27 -16.91
C PRO A 402 -8.42 5.26 -15.97
N GLY A 403 -8.10 3.98 -16.17
CA GLY A 403 -8.34 2.89 -15.25
C GLY A 403 -7.06 2.50 -14.52
N PHE A 404 -7.21 1.89 -13.33
CA PHE A 404 -6.12 1.34 -12.54
C PHE A 404 -6.63 0.21 -11.63
N CYS A 405 -5.71 -0.54 -11.04
CA CYS A 405 -6.02 -1.61 -10.08
C CYS A 405 -5.33 -1.37 -8.74
N VAL A 406 -6.00 -1.81 -7.69
CA VAL A 406 -5.47 -1.87 -6.32
C VAL A 406 -5.49 -3.30 -5.82
#